data_6b6310c0b910c5b8a458ca54d27e56bf
#
_entry.id   6b6310c0b910c5b8a458ca54d27e56bf
#
_cell.length_a   1.000
_cell.length_b   1.000
_cell.length_c   1.000
_cell.angle_alpha   90.00
_cell.angle_beta   90.00
_cell.angle_gamma   90.00
#
_symmetry.space_group_name_H-M   'P 1'
#
loop_
_entity.id
_entity.type
_entity.pdbx_description
1 polymer ?
#
loop_
_entity_poly.entity_id
_entity_poly.type
_entity_poly.pdbx_seq_one_letter_code
_entity_poly.pdbx_strand_id
1 'polypeptide(L)'
;MTDLAVSLVPTPHGDARVHLALPADGSVGLMMLGHGAGGGVTAHDLRLATEEALRVGLAVALVEQPYRVAGRKAPAPPAQVDAAWCAVAEHLRGVGDLPLIVGGRSFGGRVACRTAADVGAAGVLCLAFPFHPPGRPEKSRLTELTSVTVPTLVVQGDRDPFGVPDPESLPSGITLAVVTGDHSLKKDAPVIRAAITTWLATVIPGA
;
A
#
# COMPACT_ATOMS: atom_id res chain seq x y z
N MET A 1 -1.11 -12.90 17.66
CA MET A 1 -0.05 -12.22 16.87
C MET A 1 0.27 -13.17 15.74
N THR A 2 0.08 -12.75 14.50
CA THR A 2 0.43 -13.54 13.32
C THR A 2 1.95 -13.65 13.26
N ASP A 3 2.49 -14.85 13.22
CA ASP A 3 3.93 -15.07 13.03
C ASP A 3 4.33 -14.55 11.64
N LEU A 4 5.25 -13.58 11.63
CA LEU A 4 5.79 -13.00 10.41
C LEU A 4 7.11 -13.69 10.06
N ALA A 5 7.15 -14.36 8.90
CA ALA A 5 8.42 -14.79 8.35
C ALA A 5 9.17 -13.56 7.80
N VAL A 6 10.42 -13.39 8.23
CA VAL A 6 11.21 -12.22 7.81
C VAL A 6 12.37 -12.68 6.93
N SER A 7 12.48 -12.07 5.74
CA SER A 7 13.55 -12.35 4.79
C SER A 7 14.14 -11.06 4.21
N LEU A 8 15.38 -11.15 3.73
CA LEU A 8 15.97 -10.10 2.91
C LEU A 8 15.84 -10.49 1.44
N VAL A 9 15.43 -9.53 0.62
CA VAL A 9 15.29 -9.67 -0.83
C VAL A 9 16.29 -8.75 -1.49
N PRO A 10 17.29 -9.29 -2.24
CA PRO A 10 18.22 -8.48 -2.99
C PRO A 10 17.50 -7.62 -4.03
N THR A 11 17.87 -6.35 -4.11
CA THR A 11 17.36 -5.42 -5.12
C THR A 11 18.51 -4.64 -5.77
N PRO A 12 18.30 -3.97 -6.91
CA PRO A 12 19.35 -3.16 -7.55
C PRO A 12 19.93 -2.04 -6.65
N HIS A 13 19.24 -1.71 -5.54
CA HIS A 13 19.62 -0.58 -4.68
C HIS A 13 19.84 -1.00 -3.21
N GLY A 14 20.24 -2.25 -2.98
CA GLY A 14 20.44 -2.86 -1.67
C GLY A 14 19.28 -3.77 -1.27
N ASP A 15 19.41 -4.45 -0.14
CA ASP A 15 18.41 -5.40 0.31
C ASP A 15 17.15 -4.69 0.83
N ALA A 16 15.99 -5.14 0.35
CA ALA A 16 14.71 -4.89 0.98
C ALA A 16 14.46 -5.94 2.07
N ARG A 17 13.68 -5.61 3.10
CA ARG A 17 13.21 -6.59 4.08
C ARG A 17 11.73 -6.84 3.89
N VAL A 18 11.35 -8.10 3.78
CA VAL A 18 9.97 -8.55 3.63
C VAL A 18 9.53 -9.26 4.90
N HIS A 19 8.41 -8.83 5.46
CA HIS A 19 7.71 -9.47 6.56
C HIS A 19 6.47 -10.13 5.98
N LEU A 20 6.50 -11.45 5.82
CA LEU A 20 5.44 -12.22 5.19
C LEU A 20 4.52 -12.84 6.24
N ALA A 21 3.23 -12.58 6.12
CA ALA A 21 2.16 -13.23 6.87
C ALA A 21 1.33 -14.10 5.93
N LEU A 22 1.01 -15.31 6.35
CA LEU A 22 0.17 -16.23 5.59
C LEU A 22 -1.18 -16.43 6.28
N PRO A 23 -2.29 -16.54 5.52
CA PRO A 23 -3.57 -16.99 6.06
C PRO A 23 -3.51 -18.47 6.44
N ALA A 24 -4.46 -18.94 7.26
CA ALA A 24 -4.46 -20.30 7.80
C ALA A 24 -4.68 -21.38 6.73
N ASP A 25 -5.56 -21.13 5.76
CA ASP A 25 -6.11 -22.13 4.85
C ASP A 25 -5.58 -22.02 3.39
N GLY A 26 -4.36 -21.47 3.23
CA GLY A 26 -3.79 -21.20 1.91
C GLY A 26 -4.16 -19.83 1.39
N SER A 27 -3.44 -19.36 0.35
CA SER A 27 -3.59 -17.98 -0.14
C SER A 27 -4.34 -17.94 -1.47
N VAL A 28 -5.37 -17.09 -1.56
CA VAL A 28 -6.11 -16.81 -2.80
C VAL A 28 -5.53 -15.62 -3.57
N GLY A 29 -4.55 -14.92 -3.01
CA GLY A 29 -3.86 -13.77 -3.58
C GLY A 29 -2.75 -13.28 -2.66
N LEU A 30 -2.02 -12.28 -3.12
CA LEU A 30 -0.94 -11.63 -2.36
C LEU A 30 -1.20 -10.13 -2.28
N MET A 31 -1.07 -9.57 -1.07
CA MET A 31 -1.07 -8.12 -0.86
C MET A 31 0.32 -7.66 -0.45
N MET A 32 0.96 -6.79 -1.23
CA MET A 32 2.26 -6.19 -0.94
C MET A 32 2.08 -4.74 -0.49
N LEU A 33 2.50 -4.41 0.74
CA LEU A 33 2.28 -3.12 1.37
C LEU A 33 3.60 -2.42 1.75
N GLY A 34 3.74 -1.16 1.32
CA GLY A 34 4.87 -0.30 1.63
C GLY A 34 4.59 0.66 2.80
N HIS A 35 5.66 1.02 3.53
CA HIS A 35 5.60 1.96 4.64
C HIS A 35 5.67 3.44 4.20
N GLY A 36 5.31 4.37 5.09
CA GLY A 36 5.52 5.81 4.92
C GLY A 36 7.01 6.20 4.93
N ALA A 37 7.35 7.35 4.37
CA ALA A 37 8.73 7.81 4.12
C ALA A 37 9.69 7.65 5.32
N GLY A 38 9.29 8.13 6.49
CA GLY A 38 10.09 8.04 7.73
C GLY A 38 9.62 6.96 8.70
N GLY A 39 8.59 6.20 8.33
CA GLY A 39 7.95 5.18 9.16
C GLY A 39 8.52 3.77 8.97
N GLY A 40 7.83 2.80 9.53
CA GLY A 40 8.09 1.37 9.39
C GLY A 40 6.79 0.61 9.08
N VAL A 41 6.90 -0.69 8.96
CA VAL A 41 5.80 -1.60 8.61
C VAL A 41 4.79 -1.84 9.75
N THR A 42 5.08 -1.36 10.96
CA THR A 42 4.22 -1.52 12.14
C THR A 42 3.18 -0.41 12.32
N ALA A 43 2.99 0.45 11.31
CA ALA A 43 2.00 1.53 11.36
C ALA A 43 0.59 0.97 11.57
N HIS A 44 -0.25 1.72 12.29
CA HIS A 44 -1.59 1.26 12.69
C HIS A 44 -2.47 0.87 11.52
N ASP A 45 -2.49 1.70 10.50
CA ASP A 45 -3.26 1.51 9.27
C ASP A 45 -2.76 0.31 8.43
N LEU A 46 -1.43 0.10 8.33
CA LEU A 46 -0.86 -1.10 7.71
C LEU A 46 -1.25 -2.37 8.46
N ARG A 47 -1.29 -2.32 9.80
CA ARG A 47 -1.75 -3.45 10.62
C ARG A 47 -3.22 -3.77 10.36
N LEU A 48 -4.10 -2.74 10.30
CA LEU A 48 -5.51 -2.94 9.96
C LEU A 48 -5.67 -3.59 8.59
N ALA A 49 -4.96 -3.09 7.58
CA ALA A 49 -4.99 -3.66 6.23
C ALA A 49 -4.48 -5.11 6.20
N THR A 50 -3.41 -5.41 6.94
CA THR A 50 -2.87 -6.77 7.06
C THR A 50 -3.90 -7.73 7.66
N GLU A 51 -4.54 -7.33 8.77
CA GLU A 51 -5.55 -8.14 9.45
C GLU A 51 -6.75 -8.44 8.55
N GLU A 52 -7.25 -7.43 7.81
CA GLU A 52 -8.37 -7.64 6.89
C GLU A 52 -7.99 -8.49 5.66
N ALA A 53 -6.80 -8.28 5.10
CA ALA A 53 -6.31 -9.08 3.99
C ALA A 53 -6.17 -10.56 4.36
N LEU A 54 -5.57 -10.86 5.52
CA LEU A 54 -5.45 -12.23 6.03
C LEU A 54 -6.82 -12.88 6.27
N ARG A 55 -7.81 -12.11 6.77
CA ARG A 55 -9.15 -12.61 7.05
C ARG A 55 -9.89 -13.04 5.78
N VAL A 56 -9.59 -12.42 4.64
CA VAL A 56 -10.16 -12.80 3.34
C VAL A 56 -9.25 -13.73 2.53
N GLY A 57 -8.26 -14.36 3.16
CA GLY A 57 -7.42 -15.37 2.54
C GLY A 57 -6.25 -14.84 1.72
N LEU A 58 -5.86 -13.57 1.84
CA LEU A 58 -4.67 -13.05 1.17
C LEU A 58 -3.41 -13.27 2.01
N ALA A 59 -2.31 -13.69 1.39
CA ALA A 59 -1.00 -13.51 1.98
C ALA A 59 -0.64 -12.02 2.01
N VAL A 60 0.11 -11.58 3.01
CA VAL A 60 0.53 -10.17 3.13
C VAL A 60 2.03 -10.06 3.26
N ALA A 61 2.66 -9.31 2.36
CA ALA A 61 4.07 -8.95 2.40
C ALA A 61 4.21 -7.47 2.79
N LEU A 62 4.67 -7.20 4.01
CA LEU A 62 5.03 -5.84 4.43
C LEU A 62 6.49 -5.58 4.06
N VAL A 63 6.74 -4.57 3.24
CA VAL A 63 8.04 -4.30 2.63
C VAL A 63 8.72 -3.09 3.26
N GLU A 64 9.90 -3.31 3.83
CA GLU A 64 10.82 -2.23 4.18
C GLU A 64 11.78 -1.98 3.02
N GLN A 65 11.75 -0.77 2.49
CA GLN A 65 12.60 -0.34 1.39
C GLN A 65 14.10 -0.35 1.76
N PRO A 66 15.01 -0.58 0.80
CA PRO A 66 16.46 -0.66 1.06
C PRO A 66 17.03 0.50 1.86
N TYR A 67 16.57 1.74 1.62
CA TYR A 67 17.04 2.90 2.38
C TYR A 67 16.70 2.78 3.88
N ARG A 68 15.56 2.14 4.23
CA ARG A 68 15.16 1.90 5.64
C ARG A 68 15.97 0.78 6.26
N VAL A 69 16.18 -0.30 5.52
CA VAL A 69 17.05 -1.41 5.96
C VAL A 69 18.46 -0.92 6.24
N ALA A 70 18.96 0.02 5.43
CA ALA A 70 20.24 0.70 5.63
C ALA A 70 20.21 1.79 6.73
N GLY A 71 19.13 1.92 7.52
CA GLY A 71 19.01 2.86 8.63
C GLY A 71 18.75 4.32 8.25
N ARG A 72 18.53 4.63 6.96
CA ARG A 72 18.28 6.00 6.50
C ARG A 72 16.83 6.42 6.81
N LYS A 73 16.65 7.69 7.19
CA LYS A 73 15.31 8.25 7.48
C LYS A 73 14.62 8.85 6.25
N ALA A 74 15.41 9.40 5.33
CA ALA A 74 14.90 10.00 4.09
C ALA A 74 14.82 8.96 2.95
N PRO A 75 13.75 8.98 2.14
CA PRO A 75 13.65 8.11 0.97
C PRO A 75 14.79 8.34 -0.02
N ALA A 76 15.18 7.27 -0.70
CA ALA A 76 16.00 7.35 -1.91
C ALA A 76 15.22 8.02 -3.06
N PRO A 77 15.88 8.42 -4.15
CA PRO A 77 15.20 8.94 -5.35
C PRO A 77 14.09 8.01 -5.85
N PRO A 78 12.97 8.54 -6.39
CA PRO A 78 11.83 7.74 -6.79
C PRO A 78 12.18 6.52 -7.66
N ALA A 79 13.00 6.70 -8.70
CA ALA A 79 13.39 5.60 -9.58
C ALA A 79 14.10 4.43 -8.84
N GLN A 80 14.89 4.72 -7.81
CA GLN A 80 15.56 3.68 -7.02
C GLN A 80 14.58 2.91 -6.13
N VAL A 81 13.62 3.63 -5.54
CA VAL A 81 12.59 3.03 -4.68
C VAL A 81 11.64 2.19 -5.52
N ASP A 82 11.26 2.68 -6.69
CA ASP A 82 10.37 1.99 -7.62
C ASP A 82 11.03 0.71 -8.17
N ALA A 83 12.31 0.79 -8.59
CA ALA A 83 13.07 -0.39 -9.03
C ALA A 83 13.22 -1.46 -7.92
N ALA A 84 13.48 -1.04 -6.67
CA ALA A 84 13.54 -1.96 -5.54
C ALA A 84 12.19 -2.61 -5.26
N TRP A 85 11.09 -1.86 -5.35
CA TRP A 85 9.74 -2.36 -5.20
C TRP A 85 9.37 -3.40 -6.26
N CYS A 86 9.68 -3.14 -7.52
CA CYS A 86 9.47 -4.09 -8.61
C CYS A 86 10.28 -5.38 -8.43
N ALA A 87 11.54 -5.28 -7.98
CA ALA A 87 12.36 -6.45 -7.69
C ALA A 87 11.77 -7.31 -6.56
N VAL A 88 11.20 -6.69 -5.52
CA VAL A 88 10.49 -7.43 -4.46
C VAL A 88 9.23 -8.10 -5.01
N ALA A 89 8.44 -7.42 -5.84
CA ALA A 89 7.25 -7.99 -6.45
C ALA A 89 7.58 -9.21 -7.33
N GLU A 90 8.65 -9.14 -8.11
CA GLU A 90 9.14 -10.24 -8.94
C GLU A 90 9.58 -11.45 -8.08
N HIS A 91 10.34 -11.19 -7.01
CA HIS A 91 10.75 -12.22 -6.08
C HIS A 91 9.55 -12.95 -5.45
N LEU A 92 8.50 -12.20 -5.06
CA LEU A 92 7.31 -12.77 -4.43
C LEU A 92 6.44 -13.57 -5.42
N ARG A 93 6.43 -13.22 -6.70
CA ARG A 93 5.76 -14.00 -7.75
C ARG A 93 6.34 -15.37 -7.97
N GLY A 94 7.63 -15.57 -7.71
CA GLY A 94 8.26 -16.89 -7.76
C GLY A 94 7.62 -17.91 -6.81
N VAL A 95 6.72 -17.50 -5.93
CA VAL A 95 6.03 -18.36 -4.95
C VAL A 95 4.68 -18.90 -5.48
N GLY A 96 4.13 -18.35 -6.57
CA GLY A 96 2.88 -18.80 -7.19
C GLY A 96 2.24 -17.72 -8.09
N ASP A 97 1.45 -18.14 -9.06
CA ASP A 97 0.71 -17.24 -9.97
C ASP A 97 -0.60 -16.75 -9.31
N LEU A 98 -0.44 -15.96 -8.25
CA LEU A 98 -1.54 -15.41 -7.49
C LEU A 98 -1.82 -13.93 -7.89
N PRO A 99 -3.09 -13.48 -7.86
CA PRO A 99 -3.40 -12.06 -8.03
C PRO A 99 -2.62 -11.20 -7.03
N LEU A 100 -1.94 -10.16 -7.53
CA LEU A 100 -1.15 -9.24 -6.72
C LEU A 100 -1.90 -7.92 -6.48
N ILE A 101 -2.19 -7.62 -5.23
CA ILE A 101 -2.62 -6.29 -4.80
C ILE A 101 -1.39 -5.56 -4.26
N VAL A 102 -1.20 -4.32 -4.70
CA VAL A 102 -0.13 -3.47 -4.16
C VAL A 102 -0.71 -2.30 -3.40
N GLY A 103 0.07 -1.74 -2.49
CA GLY A 103 -0.42 -0.60 -1.73
C GLY A 103 0.56 -0.10 -0.69
N GLY A 104 0.06 0.73 0.19
CA GLY A 104 0.83 1.18 1.33
C GLY A 104 0.38 2.49 1.91
N ARG A 105 1.08 2.87 2.96
CA ARG A 105 0.84 4.10 3.70
C ARG A 105 1.61 5.27 3.08
N SER A 106 0.92 6.39 2.82
CA SER A 106 1.54 7.66 2.43
C SER A 106 2.53 7.48 1.26
N PHE A 107 3.82 7.58 1.51
CA PHE A 107 4.87 7.34 0.51
C PHE A 107 4.79 5.96 -0.14
N GLY A 108 4.48 4.91 0.63
CA GLY A 108 4.28 3.55 0.11
C GLY A 108 3.12 3.46 -0.89
N GLY A 109 2.02 4.17 -0.65
CA GLY A 109 0.91 4.28 -1.61
C GLY A 109 1.33 4.94 -2.93
N ARG A 110 2.18 5.98 -2.88
CA ARG A 110 2.73 6.60 -4.08
C ARG A 110 3.60 5.65 -4.90
N VAL A 111 4.47 4.87 -4.22
CA VAL A 111 5.29 3.85 -4.89
C VAL A 111 4.38 2.84 -5.58
N ALA A 112 3.37 2.32 -4.87
CA ALA A 112 2.41 1.37 -5.42
C ALA A 112 1.68 1.93 -6.65
N CYS A 113 1.22 3.19 -6.61
CA CYS A 113 0.57 3.81 -7.77
C CYS A 113 1.48 3.89 -8.98
N ARG A 114 2.73 4.35 -8.82
CA ARG A 114 3.67 4.51 -9.94
C ARG A 114 4.08 3.20 -10.59
N THR A 115 4.10 2.11 -9.82
CA THR A 115 4.61 0.81 -10.26
C THR A 115 3.50 -0.22 -10.52
N ALA A 116 2.23 0.14 -10.33
CA ALA A 116 1.11 -0.79 -10.44
C ALA A 116 1.07 -1.54 -11.78
N ALA A 117 1.30 -0.84 -12.88
CA ALA A 117 1.34 -1.43 -14.22
C ALA A 117 2.56 -2.34 -14.40
N ASP A 118 3.75 -1.90 -13.96
CA ASP A 118 5.00 -2.65 -14.11
C ASP A 118 4.97 -3.99 -13.35
N VAL A 119 4.33 -3.99 -12.18
CA VAL A 119 4.16 -5.22 -11.40
C VAL A 119 2.86 -5.98 -11.73
N GLY A 120 2.08 -5.58 -12.72
CA GLY A 120 0.81 -6.21 -13.11
C GLY A 120 -0.13 -6.36 -11.92
N ALA A 121 -0.34 -5.29 -11.17
CA ALA A 121 -1.22 -5.29 -10.02
C ALA A 121 -2.69 -5.50 -10.43
N ALA A 122 -3.44 -6.30 -9.66
CA ALA A 122 -4.88 -6.46 -9.79
C ALA A 122 -5.67 -5.34 -9.09
N GLY A 123 -5.05 -4.64 -8.16
CA GLY A 123 -5.65 -3.52 -7.43
C GLY A 123 -4.61 -2.74 -6.62
N VAL A 124 -4.97 -1.50 -6.23
CA VAL A 124 -4.11 -0.62 -5.44
C VAL A 124 -4.82 -0.14 -4.17
N LEU A 125 -4.16 -0.30 -3.01
CA LEU A 125 -4.63 0.23 -1.72
C LEU A 125 -3.76 1.39 -1.26
N CYS A 126 -4.32 2.59 -1.17
CA CYS A 126 -3.66 3.78 -0.63
C CYS A 126 -4.21 4.13 0.75
N LEU A 127 -3.35 4.09 1.77
CA LEU A 127 -3.66 4.52 3.13
C LEU A 127 -3.04 5.90 3.38
N ALA A 128 -3.86 6.92 3.59
CA ALA A 128 -3.45 8.32 3.71
C ALA A 128 -2.56 8.76 2.53
N PHE A 129 -3.11 8.76 1.32
CA PHE A 129 -2.36 9.19 0.13
C PHE A 129 -2.02 10.70 0.25
N PRO A 130 -0.73 11.07 0.06
CA PRO A 130 -0.33 12.45 0.23
C PRO A 130 -0.55 13.25 -1.07
N PHE A 131 -1.76 13.77 -1.29
CA PHE A 131 -2.15 14.50 -2.51
C PHE A 131 -1.25 15.69 -2.83
N HIS A 132 -0.71 16.34 -1.81
CA HIS A 132 0.29 17.41 -1.91
C HIS A 132 1.12 17.48 -0.62
N PRO A 133 2.28 18.14 -0.60
CA PRO A 133 2.96 18.45 0.66
C PRO A 133 2.11 19.40 1.51
N PRO A 134 2.16 19.31 2.85
CA PRO A 134 1.42 20.21 3.72
C PRO A 134 1.66 21.68 3.38
N GLY A 135 0.56 22.46 3.23
CA GLY A 135 0.61 23.88 2.88
C GLY A 135 1.05 24.19 1.44
N ARG A 136 1.14 23.17 0.55
CA ARG A 136 1.56 23.36 -0.85
C ARG A 136 0.63 22.65 -1.81
N PRO A 137 -0.65 23.01 -1.90
CA PRO A 137 -1.64 22.36 -2.77
C PRO A 137 -1.27 22.43 -4.26
N GLU A 138 -0.52 23.47 -4.67
CA GLU A 138 -0.01 23.62 -6.03
C GLU A 138 0.97 22.51 -6.46
N LYS A 139 1.58 21.79 -5.49
CA LYS A 139 2.43 20.64 -5.74
C LYS A 139 1.64 19.34 -5.71
N SER A 140 0.59 19.28 -6.50
CA SER A 140 -0.29 18.13 -6.59
C SER A 140 0.46 16.87 -7.02
N ARG A 141 0.07 15.74 -6.44
CA ARG A 141 0.53 14.39 -6.79
C ARG A 141 -0.62 13.54 -7.33
N LEU A 142 -1.73 14.18 -7.66
CA LEU A 142 -2.93 13.51 -8.14
C LEU A 142 -2.65 12.66 -9.38
N THR A 143 -1.74 13.11 -10.26
CA THR A 143 -1.37 12.37 -11.47
C THR A 143 -0.80 10.98 -11.18
N GLU A 144 -0.08 10.77 -10.06
CA GLU A 144 0.41 9.45 -9.68
C GLU A 144 -0.75 8.49 -9.36
N LEU A 145 -1.82 9.01 -8.79
CA LEU A 145 -3.01 8.22 -8.46
C LEU A 145 -3.89 7.99 -9.70
N THR A 146 -4.13 9.05 -10.50
CA THR A 146 -5.03 8.97 -11.66
C THR A 146 -4.42 8.23 -12.86
N SER A 147 -3.12 7.93 -12.84
CA SER A 147 -2.48 7.07 -13.85
C SER A 147 -2.73 5.57 -13.61
N VAL A 148 -3.26 5.20 -12.44
CA VAL A 148 -3.58 3.79 -12.12
C VAL A 148 -4.84 3.37 -12.88
N THR A 149 -4.75 2.24 -13.58
CA THR A 149 -5.84 1.72 -14.44
C THR A 149 -6.62 0.56 -13.82
N VAL A 150 -6.21 0.09 -12.66
CA VAL A 150 -6.86 -1.00 -11.91
C VAL A 150 -7.69 -0.45 -10.74
N PRO A 151 -8.67 -1.22 -10.22
CA PRO A 151 -9.47 -0.80 -9.07
C PRO A 151 -8.59 -0.30 -7.93
N THR A 152 -8.87 0.91 -7.45
CA THR A 152 -8.06 1.56 -6.43
C THR A 152 -8.93 2.01 -5.25
N LEU A 153 -8.51 1.69 -4.02
CA LEU A 153 -9.09 2.25 -2.81
C LEU A 153 -8.14 3.26 -2.19
N VAL A 154 -8.64 4.46 -1.91
CA VAL A 154 -7.96 5.47 -1.09
C VAL A 154 -8.73 5.62 0.22
N VAL A 155 -8.08 5.31 1.35
CA VAL A 155 -8.60 5.61 2.69
C VAL A 155 -7.92 6.87 3.18
N GLN A 156 -8.70 7.95 3.41
CA GLN A 156 -8.17 9.28 3.70
C GLN A 156 -8.80 9.87 4.96
N GLY A 157 -8.00 10.45 5.83
CA GLY A 157 -8.51 11.19 7.00
C GLY A 157 -9.13 12.53 6.60
N ASP A 158 -10.28 12.88 7.18
CA ASP A 158 -11.03 14.13 6.91
C ASP A 158 -10.24 15.41 7.24
N ARG A 159 -9.18 15.29 8.05
CA ARG A 159 -8.28 16.39 8.45
C ARG A 159 -6.83 16.10 8.09
N ASP A 160 -6.60 15.37 7.01
CA ASP A 160 -5.24 15.07 6.56
C ASP A 160 -4.57 16.34 5.99
N PRO A 161 -3.46 16.82 6.58
CA PRO A 161 -2.77 18.02 6.08
C PRO A 161 -2.12 17.83 4.69
N PHE A 162 -2.05 16.59 4.20
CA PHE A 162 -1.59 16.28 2.84
C PHE A 162 -2.72 16.32 1.81
N GLY A 163 -3.92 16.74 2.21
CA GLY A 163 -5.07 16.95 1.34
C GLY A 163 -6.11 15.84 1.40
N VAL A 164 -7.33 16.25 1.14
CA VAL A 164 -8.49 15.38 0.91
C VAL A 164 -9.05 15.80 -0.45
N PRO A 165 -9.05 14.93 -1.48
CA PRO A 165 -9.54 15.32 -2.79
C PRO A 165 -11.05 15.39 -2.79
N ASP A 166 -11.59 16.18 -3.71
CA ASP A 166 -13.00 16.12 -4.05
C ASP A 166 -13.29 14.77 -4.72
N PRO A 167 -14.23 13.96 -4.21
CA PRO A 167 -14.61 12.69 -4.82
C PRO A 167 -14.97 12.82 -6.31
N GLU A 168 -15.61 13.92 -6.71
CA GLU A 168 -16.01 14.19 -8.09
C GLU A 168 -14.81 14.45 -9.02
N SER A 169 -13.65 14.77 -8.46
CA SER A 169 -12.41 14.98 -9.23
C SER A 169 -11.66 13.68 -9.54
N LEU A 170 -12.09 12.55 -8.97
CA LEU A 170 -11.42 11.26 -9.11
C LEU A 170 -12.03 10.42 -10.25
N PRO A 171 -11.21 9.71 -11.04
CA PRO A 171 -11.70 8.74 -12.02
C PRO A 171 -12.57 7.64 -11.38
N SER A 172 -13.51 7.08 -12.14
CA SER A 172 -14.47 6.07 -11.70
C SER A 172 -13.85 4.77 -11.16
N GLY A 173 -12.58 4.48 -11.51
CA GLY A 173 -11.84 3.33 -10.97
C GLY A 173 -11.26 3.54 -9.56
N ILE A 174 -11.40 4.76 -9.01
CA ILE A 174 -10.88 5.11 -7.69
C ILE A 174 -12.04 5.29 -6.70
N THR A 175 -12.05 4.45 -5.68
CA THR A 175 -12.96 4.58 -4.54
C THR A 175 -12.28 5.39 -3.45
N LEU A 176 -12.89 6.49 -2.99
CA LEU A 176 -12.43 7.27 -1.86
C LEU A 176 -13.27 6.97 -0.62
N ALA A 177 -12.63 6.48 0.43
CA ALA A 177 -13.23 6.31 1.75
C ALA A 177 -12.67 7.40 2.69
N VAL A 178 -13.45 8.43 2.95
CA VAL A 178 -13.10 9.48 3.92
C VAL A 178 -13.48 9.01 5.32
N VAL A 179 -12.51 9.03 6.23
CA VAL A 179 -12.68 8.58 7.62
C VAL A 179 -12.31 9.70 8.59
N THR A 180 -12.84 9.63 9.82
CA THR A 180 -12.50 10.60 10.85
C THR A 180 -11.04 10.49 11.25
N GLY A 181 -10.26 11.55 11.09
CA GLY A 181 -8.87 11.57 11.53
C GLY A 181 -7.94 12.42 10.69
N ASP A 182 -6.67 12.24 10.93
CA ASP A 182 -5.57 12.91 10.24
C ASP A 182 -4.76 11.90 9.41
N HIS A 183 -3.59 12.33 8.95
CA HIS A 183 -2.65 11.49 8.18
C HIS A 183 -2.23 10.19 8.88
N SER A 184 -2.46 10.04 10.17
CA SER A 184 -2.07 8.84 10.92
C SER A 184 -3.08 7.69 10.84
N LEU A 185 -4.33 7.94 10.42
CA LEU A 185 -5.45 6.99 10.35
C LEU A 185 -5.61 6.15 11.64
N LYS A 186 -5.37 6.77 12.81
CA LYS A 186 -5.47 6.08 14.11
C LYS A 186 -6.88 6.00 14.67
N LYS A 187 -7.79 6.79 14.12
CA LYS A 187 -9.20 6.81 14.51
C LYS A 187 -10.02 6.01 13.51
N ASP A 188 -11.24 5.70 13.92
CA ASP A 188 -12.25 5.12 13.03
C ASP A 188 -11.89 3.75 12.43
N ALA A 189 -11.14 2.95 13.20
CA ALA A 189 -10.70 1.62 12.75
C ALA A 189 -11.84 0.73 12.18
N PRO A 190 -13.07 0.73 12.72
CA PRO A 190 -14.16 -0.05 12.12
C PRO A 190 -14.51 0.38 10.70
N VAL A 191 -14.55 1.69 10.41
CA VAL A 191 -14.86 2.21 9.07
C VAL A 191 -13.71 1.90 8.10
N ILE A 192 -12.45 2.06 8.54
CA ILE A 192 -11.27 1.68 7.76
C ILE A 192 -11.33 0.21 7.37
N ARG A 193 -11.59 -0.69 8.32
CA ARG A 193 -11.72 -2.13 8.08
C ARG A 193 -12.84 -2.44 7.09
N ALA A 194 -14.03 -1.87 7.29
CA ALA A 194 -15.16 -2.08 6.41
C ALA A 194 -14.87 -1.63 4.97
N ALA A 195 -14.24 -0.47 4.78
CA ALA A 195 -13.85 0.02 3.47
C ALA A 195 -12.87 -0.94 2.76
N ILE A 196 -11.83 -1.40 3.47
CA ILE A 196 -10.85 -2.34 2.93
C ILE A 196 -11.53 -3.66 2.56
N THR A 197 -12.33 -4.25 3.45
CA THR A 197 -13.02 -5.52 3.20
C THR A 197 -13.97 -5.43 2.02
N THR A 198 -14.81 -4.39 1.97
CA THR A 198 -15.75 -4.21 0.86
C THR A 198 -15.02 -4.08 -0.47
N TRP A 199 -13.93 -3.32 -0.51
CA TRP A 199 -13.14 -3.15 -1.73
C TRP A 199 -12.42 -4.45 -2.12
N LEU A 200 -11.82 -5.18 -1.18
CA LEU A 200 -11.16 -6.47 -1.46
C LEU A 200 -12.09 -7.47 -2.13
N ALA A 201 -13.36 -7.54 -1.71
CA ALA A 201 -14.36 -8.40 -2.33
C ALA A 201 -14.65 -8.04 -3.81
N THR A 202 -14.35 -6.82 -4.24
CA THR A 202 -14.47 -6.41 -5.66
C THR A 202 -13.24 -6.76 -6.49
N VAL A 203 -12.06 -6.87 -5.86
CA VAL A 203 -10.79 -7.11 -6.55
C VAL A 203 -10.45 -8.61 -6.61
N ILE A 204 -10.80 -9.36 -5.58
CA ILE A 204 -10.56 -10.81 -5.47
C ILE A 204 -11.93 -11.52 -5.38
N PRO A 205 -12.52 -11.89 -6.52
CA PRO A 205 -13.78 -12.62 -6.50
C PRO A 205 -13.64 -13.95 -5.76
N GLY A 206 -14.46 -14.14 -4.72
CA GLY A 206 -14.44 -15.36 -3.90
C GLY A 206 -13.56 -15.28 -2.66
N ALA A 207 -12.99 -14.10 -2.33
CA ALA A 207 -12.30 -13.85 -1.08
C ALA A 207 -13.28 -13.53 0.07
#